data_74dda5b276e02a71e9cb30b9a3fd9eb2
#
_entry.id   74dda5b276e02a71e9cb30b9a3fd9eb2
#
_cell.length_a   1.000
_cell.length_b   1.000
_cell.length_c   1.000
_cell.angle_alpha   90.00
_cell.angle_beta   90.00
_cell.angle_gamma   90.00
#
_symmetry.space_group_name_H-M   'P 1'
#
loop_
_entity.id
_entity.type
_entity.pdbx_description
1 polymer ?
#
loop_
_entity_poly.entity_id
_entity_poly.type
_entity_poly.pdbx_seq_one_letter_code
_entity_poly.pdbx_strand_id
1 'polypeptide(L)'
;MKTRILLMMFAGSMAAVAADKPDSKLVAKGKVLFQTKICFTCHQVDPALPAPAGLALKASKFVGDFWGKKRQVQLDADPKTPVFEPSGKFEEVVLDDKYFMESVEKPMLKVVKDAIPGMAPLPTTAEERKALLAFVKSLSKPKK
;
A
#
# COMPACT_ATOMS: atom_id res chain seq x y z
N MET A 1 -37.85 27.17 -46.49
CA MET A 1 -37.35 25.94 -45.89
C MET A 1 -36.68 26.31 -44.56
N LYS A 2 -37.28 25.95 -43.40
CA LYS A 2 -36.72 26.28 -42.06
C LYS A 2 -36.16 24.97 -41.44
N THR A 3 -34.83 24.86 -41.41
CA THR A 3 -34.15 23.72 -40.84
C THR A 3 -34.12 23.85 -39.31
N ARG A 4 -34.83 22.98 -38.61
CA ARG A 4 -34.77 22.87 -37.11
C ARG A 4 -33.61 21.96 -36.73
N ILE A 5 -32.61 22.55 -36.10
CA ILE A 5 -31.50 21.81 -35.49
C ILE A 5 -32.00 21.30 -34.12
N LEU A 6 -32.11 20.00 -33.98
CA LEU A 6 -32.44 19.31 -32.73
C LEU A 6 -31.19 19.11 -31.92
N LEU A 7 -31.02 19.89 -30.84
CA LEU A 7 -29.91 19.79 -29.90
C LEU A 7 -30.19 18.64 -28.92
N MET A 8 -29.57 17.49 -29.09
CA MET A 8 -29.63 16.39 -28.12
C MET A 8 -28.65 16.68 -26.97
N MET A 9 -29.21 17.02 -25.81
CA MET A 9 -28.45 17.06 -24.55
C MET A 9 -28.20 15.63 -24.04
N PHE A 10 -26.96 15.17 -24.10
CA PHE A 10 -26.51 13.96 -23.42
C PHE A 10 -26.30 14.30 -21.94
N ALA A 11 -27.26 13.90 -21.11
CA ALA A 11 -27.08 13.92 -19.65
C ALA A 11 -26.21 12.71 -19.27
N GLY A 12 -24.91 12.95 -19.13
CA GLY A 12 -23.98 11.96 -18.61
C GLY A 12 -24.20 11.74 -17.12
N SER A 13 -24.81 10.62 -16.74
CA SER A 13 -24.87 10.19 -15.33
C SER A 13 -23.47 9.88 -14.83
N MET A 14 -22.89 10.77 -14.05
CA MET A 14 -21.73 10.45 -13.22
C MET A 14 -22.18 9.50 -12.10
N ALA A 15 -21.96 8.23 -12.29
CA ALA A 15 -22.07 7.26 -11.19
C ALA A 15 -20.98 7.58 -10.17
N ALA A 16 -21.36 8.13 -9.02
CA ALA A 16 -20.49 8.27 -7.87
C ALA A 16 -20.09 6.85 -7.42
N VAL A 17 -18.83 6.48 -7.63
CA VAL A 17 -18.25 5.27 -7.04
C VAL A 17 -18.23 5.50 -5.55
N ALA A 18 -19.21 4.92 -4.85
CA ALA A 18 -19.23 4.88 -3.39
C ALA A 18 -17.95 4.17 -2.94
N ALA A 19 -17.10 4.87 -2.19
CA ALA A 19 -15.92 4.26 -1.58
C ALA A 19 -16.42 3.17 -0.62
N ASP A 20 -16.20 1.93 -0.99
CA ASP A 20 -16.64 0.75 -0.23
C ASP A 20 -16.01 0.80 1.16
N LYS A 21 -16.85 0.89 2.20
CA LYS A 21 -16.39 0.93 3.59
C LYS A 21 -15.70 -0.40 3.88
N PRO A 22 -14.43 -0.39 4.32
CA PRO A 22 -13.70 -1.64 4.50
C PRO A 22 -14.43 -2.56 5.48
N ASP A 23 -14.49 -3.86 5.14
CA ASP A 23 -15.11 -4.89 5.98
C ASP A 23 -14.46 -4.88 7.37
N SER A 24 -15.24 -4.57 8.39
CA SER A 24 -14.78 -4.43 9.77
C SER A 24 -14.15 -5.71 10.34
N LYS A 25 -14.65 -6.88 9.92
CA LYS A 25 -14.11 -8.19 10.33
C LYS A 25 -12.73 -8.41 9.71
N LEU A 26 -12.59 -8.05 8.44
CA LEU A 26 -11.32 -8.18 7.73
C LEU A 26 -10.27 -7.21 8.30
N VAL A 27 -10.68 -5.98 8.63
CA VAL A 27 -9.82 -4.99 9.31
C VAL A 27 -9.37 -5.49 10.69
N ALA A 28 -10.28 -6.04 11.49
CA ALA A 28 -9.95 -6.59 12.81
C ALA A 28 -8.95 -7.77 12.70
N LYS A 29 -9.19 -8.70 11.77
CA LYS A 29 -8.26 -9.80 11.47
C LYS A 29 -6.88 -9.28 11.05
N GLY A 30 -6.84 -8.27 10.18
CA GLY A 30 -5.60 -7.65 9.72
C GLY A 30 -4.81 -6.99 10.85
N LYS A 31 -5.50 -6.33 11.79
CA LYS A 31 -4.87 -5.76 12.99
C LYS A 31 -4.19 -6.84 13.85
N VAL A 32 -4.87 -7.95 14.09
CA VAL A 32 -4.28 -9.08 14.83
C VAL A 32 -3.07 -9.64 14.09
N LEU A 33 -3.15 -9.85 12.77
CA LEU A 33 -2.03 -10.32 11.96
C LEU A 33 -0.85 -9.36 11.98
N PHE A 34 -1.10 -8.06 11.91
CA PHE A 34 -0.05 -7.03 11.97
C PHE A 34 0.73 -7.09 13.29
N GLN A 35 0.05 -7.43 14.38
CA GLN A 35 0.66 -7.63 15.69
C GLN A 35 1.39 -8.99 15.79
N THR A 36 0.74 -10.08 15.44
CA THR A 36 1.30 -11.44 15.59
C THR A 36 2.46 -11.72 14.65
N LYS A 37 2.47 -11.08 13.48
CA LYS A 37 3.60 -11.13 12.54
C LYS A 37 4.63 -10.01 12.77
N ILE A 38 4.55 -9.32 13.92
CA ILE A 38 5.48 -8.29 14.41
C ILE A 38 5.76 -7.13 13.43
N CYS A 39 4.84 -6.84 12.51
CA CYS A 39 4.98 -5.78 11.52
C CYS A 39 5.17 -4.39 12.16
N PHE A 40 4.57 -4.17 13.34
CA PHE A 40 4.62 -2.93 14.10
C PHE A 40 6.03 -2.55 14.58
N THR A 41 6.97 -3.48 14.63
CA THR A 41 8.35 -3.19 15.05
C THR A 41 9.06 -2.25 14.06
N CYS A 42 8.70 -2.35 12.78
CA CYS A 42 9.26 -1.53 11.71
C CYS A 42 8.24 -0.52 11.15
N HIS A 43 6.97 -0.90 11.06
CA HIS A 43 5.93 -0.06 10.44
C HIS A 43 5.11 0.69 11.49
N GLN A 44 5.36 1.98 11.63
CA GLN A 44 4.57 2.85 12.51
C GLN A 44 3.12 2.96 11.99
N VAL A 45 2.15 2.71 12.87
CA VAL A 45 0.70 2.81 12.57
C VAL A 45 -0.02 3.80 13.49
N ASP A 46 0.63 4.24 14.57
CA ASP A 46 0.14 5.24 15.50
C ASP A 46 1.17 6.37 15.61
N PRO A 47 0.77 7.64 15.43
CA PRO A 47 1.70 8.77 15.57
C PRO A 47 2.34 8.88 16.97
N ALA A 48 1.62 8.43 18.01
CA ALA A 48 2.09 8.46 19.39
C ALA A 48 3.07 7.31 19.74
N LEU A 49 3.09 6.24 18.91
CA LEU A 49 3.90 5.06 19.16
C LEU A 49 4.96 4.92 18.04
N PRO A 50 6.20 5.39 18.27
CA PRO A 50 7.26 5.27 17.29
C PRO A 50 7.66 3.80 17.09
N ALA A 51 8.12 3.47 15.88
CA ALA A 51 8.74 2.20 15.54
C ALA A 51 10.26 2.41 15.34
N PRO A 52 11.09 2.28 16.39
CA PRO A 52 12.51 2.65 16.32
C PRO A 52 13.29 1.90 15.25
N ALA A 53 13.05 0.58 15.08
CA ALA A 53 13.68 -0.20 14.02
C ALA A 53 13.28 0.32 12.62
N GLY A 54 12.02 0.70 12.45
CA GLY A 54 11.53 1.29 11.20
C GLY A 54 12.14 2.66 10.90
N LEU A 55 12.43 3.46 11.92
CA LEU A 55 13.14 4.73 11.73
C LEU A 55 14.58 4.49 11.23
N ALA A 56 15.30 3.53 11.83
CA ALA A 56 16.65 3.17 11.42
C ALA A 56 16.69 2.63 9.99
N LEU A 57 15.73 1.81 9.61
CA LEU A 57 15.61 1.21 8.26
C LEU A 57 14.92 2.13 7.25
N LYS A 58 14.42 3.28 7.66
CA LYS A 58 13.57 4.17 6.85
C LYS A 58 12.35 3.43 6.25
N ALA A 59 11.78 2.52 7.03
CA ALA A 59 10.63 1.73 6.63
C ALA A 59 9.38 2.61 6.42
N SER A 60 8.47 2.15 5.57
CA SER A 60 7.21 2.85 5.30
C SER A 60 6.38 3.03 6.57
N LYS A 61 5.95 4.27 6.83
CA LYS A 61 5.02 4.60 7.91
C LYS A 61 3.58 4.56 7.36
N PHE A 62 2.67 3.99 8.12
CA PHE A 62 1.25 3.92 7.80
C PHE A 62 0.45 4.89 8.66
N VAL A 63 0.84 6.18 8.61
CA VAL A 63 0.28 7.27 9.40
C VAL A 63 -0.12 8.42 8.50
N GLY A 64 -1.29 9.00 8.74
CA GLY A 64 -1.79 10.14 7.96
C GLY A 64 -2.33 9.73 6.59
N ASP A 65 -2.14 10.59 5.61
CA ASP A 65 -2.56 10.37 4.22
C ASP A 65 -1.43 9.72 3.42
N PHE A 66 -1.42 8.41 3.34
CA PHE A 66 -0.36 7.66 2.66
C PHE A 66 -0.88 6.76 1.53
N TRP A 67 -2.15 6.34 1.56
CA TRP A 67 -2.70 5.46 0.52
C TRP A 67 -2.92 6.19 -0.79
N GLY A 68 -2.62 5.53 -1.90
CA GLY A 68 -2.72 6.15 -3.22
C GLY A 68 -1.59 7.12 -3.56
N LYS A 69 -0.59 7.27 -2.67
CA LYS A 69 0.55 8.15 -2.93
C LYS A 69 1.61 7.45 -3.78
N LYS A 70 2.20 8.22 -4.67
CA LYS A 70 3.35 7.81 -5.47
C LYS A 70 4.62 7.74 -4.62
N ARG A 71 5.47 6.77 -4.93
CA ARG A 71 6.81 6.64 -4.34
C ARG A 71 7.77 6.03 -5.33
N GLN A 72 9.04 6.33 -5.19
CA GLN A 72 10.10 5.67 -5.94
C GLN A 72 10.57 4.43 -5.19
N VAL A 73 10.77 3.35 -5.94
CA VAL A 73 11.34 2.10 -5.46
C VAL A 73 12.55 1.73 -6.29
N GLN A 74 13.52 1.11 -5.68
CA GLN A 74 14.66 0.50 -6.35
C GLN A 74 14.32 -0.97 -6.63
N LEU A 75 14.60 -1.42 -7.83
CA LEU A 75 14.36 -2.79 -8.24
C LEU A 75 15.51 -3.68 -7.79
N ASP A 76 15.18 -4.92 -7.46
CA ASP A 76 16.15 -5.98 -7.24
C ASP A 76 16.84 -6.36 -8.56
N ALA A 77 18.15 -6.65 -8.50
CA ALA A 77 18.92 -7.10 -9.65
C ALA A 77 18.72 -8.60 -9.93
N ASP A 78 18.55 -9.41 -8.87
CA ASP A 78 18.25 -10.85 -8.98
C ASP A 78 17.10 -11.29 -8.06
N PRO A 79 15.84 -11.17 -8.53
CA PRO A 79 14.66 -11.53 -7.72
C PRO A 79 14.54 -13.02 -7.39
N LYS A 80 15.50 -13.85 -7.79
CA LYS A 80 15.57 -15.29 -7.45
C LYS A 80 16.29 -15.54 -6.15
N THR A 81 17.07 -14.57 -5.67
CA THR A 81 17.77 -14.65 -4.38
C THR A 81 16.90 -14.09 -3.25
N PRO A 82 17.06 -14.55 -2.00
CA PRO A 82 16.35 -13.96 -0.85
C PRO A 82 16.97 -12.65 -0.35
N VAL A 83 18.07 -12.21 -0.93
CA VAL A 83 18.81 -11.00 -0.55
C VAL A 83 18.58 -9.95 -1.61
N PHE A 84 18.26 -8.72 -1.20
CA PHE A 84 18.12 -7.60 -2.13
C PHE A 84 19.47 -7.20 -2.69
N GLU A 85 19.57 -7.22 -4.01
CA GLU A 85 20.72 -6.72 -4.76
C GLU A 85 20.31 -5.48 -5.57
N PRO A 86 20.84 -4.29 -5.25
CA PRO A 86 20.41 -3.07 -5.93
C PRO A 86 20.78 -3.09 -7.41
N SER A 87 19.76 -3.07 -8.29
CA SER A 87 19.98 -3.01 -9.74
C SER A 87 20.43 -1.65 -10.26
N GLY A 88 20.37 -0.60 -9.42
CA GLY A 88 20.52 0.79 -9.86
C GLY A 88 19.31 1.36 -10.61
N LYS A 89 18.27 0.55 -10.89
CA LYS A 89 17.06 0.97 -11.59
C LYS A 89 15.99 1.39 -10.59
N PHE A 90 15.29 2.48 -10.89
CA PHE A 90 14.18 2.99 -10.10
C PHE A 90 12.88 2.96 -10.89
N GLU A 91 11.79 2.71 -10.19
CA GLU A 91 10.42 2.72 -10.73
C GLU A 91 9.54 3.60 -9.84
N GLU A 92 8.61 4.36 -10.45
CA GLU A 92 7.56 5.01 -9.69
C GLU A 92 6.38 4.06 -9.53
N VAL A 93 5.99 3.81 -8.29
CA VAL A 93 4.83 2.99 -7.94
C VAL A 93 3.82 3.80 -7.13
N VAL A 94 2.57 3.40 -7.19
CA VAL A 94 1.52 3.92 -6.31
C VAL A 94 1.32 2.94 -5.16
N LEU A 95 1.21 3.43 -3.93
CA LEU A 95 0.81 2.58 -2.80
C LEU A 95 -0.68 2.24 -2.91
N ASP A 96 -0.96 1.26 -3.72
CA ASP A 96 -2.27 0.69 -3.97
C ASP A 96 -2.38 -0.77 -3.48
N ASP A 97 -3.53 -1.38 -3.71
CA ASP A 97 -3.80 -2.77 -3.31
C ASP A 97 -2.79 -3.75 -3.94
N LYS A 98 -2.45 -3.55 -5.22
CA LYS A 98 -1.52 -4.41 -5.97
C LYS A 98 -0.10 -4.31 -5.42
N TYR A 99 0.43 -3.10 -5.29
CA TYR A 99 1.78 -2.89 -4.77
C TYR A 99 1.91 -3.36 -3.32
N PHE A 100 0.89 -3.11 -2.47
CA PHE A 100 0.90 -3.59 -1.09
C PHE A 100 0.97 -5.12 -1.01
N MET A 101 0.12 -5.82 -1.78
CA MET A 101 0.09 -7.29 -1.81
C MET A 101 1.44 -7.87 -2.28
N GLU A 102 2.03 -7.28 -3.33
CA GLU A 102 3.34 -7.66 -3.85
C GLU A 102 4.44 -7.46 -2.81
N SER A 103 4.46 -6.29 -2.13
CA SER A 103 5.50 -5.95 -1.15
C SER A 103 5.44 -6.81 0.12
N VAL A 104 4.26 -7.32 0.51
CA VAL A 104 4.15 -8.28 1.62
C VAL A 104 4.59 -9.68 1.20
N GLU A 105 4.28 -10.08 -0.03
CA GLU A 105 4.65 -11.40 -0.55
C GLU A 105 6.12 -11.51 -0.92
N LYS A 106 6.65 -10.45 -1.55
CA LYS A 106 8.01 -10.40 -2.10
C LYS A 106 8.71 -9.09 -1.67
N PRO A 107 9.04 -8.94 -0.39
CA PRO A 107 9.49 -7.67 0.16
C PRO A 107 10.83 -7.18 -0.43
N MET A 108 11.64 -8.08 -0.98
CA MET A 108 12.92 -7.75 -1.60
C MET A 108 12.83 -7.44 -3.08
N LEU A 109 11.66 -7.63 -3.72
CA LEU A 109 11.53 -7.34 -5.16
C LEU A 109 11.67 -5.83 -5.48
N LYS A 110 11.13 -4.99 -4.59
CA LYS A 110 11.08 -3.53 -4.73
C LYS A 110 11.28 -2.89 -3.37
N VAL A 111 12.38 -2.23 -3.17
CA VAL A 111 12.69 -1.51 -1.93
C VAL A 111 12.48 -0.02 -2.12
N VAL A 112 11.76 0.63 -1.20
CA VAL A 112 11.53 2.08 -1.26
C VAL A 112 12.87 2.80 -1.35
N LYS A 113 12.96 3.80 -2.23
CA LYS A 113 14.17 4.61 -2.40
C LYS A 113 14.68 5.14 -1.04
N ASP A 114 15.96 5.06 -0.83
CA ASP A 114 16.66 5.46 0.39
C ASP A 114 16.32 4.62 1.64
N ALA A 115 15.45 3.61 1.54
CA ALA A 115 15.25 2.66 2.62
C ALA A 115 16.36 1.60 2.63
N ILE A 116 16.64 1.08 3.82
CA ILE A 116 17.56 -0.05 4.00
C ILE A 116 16.74 -1.32 3.86
N PRO A 117 17.11 -2.25 2.97
CA PRO A 117 16.45 -3.55 2.86
C PRO A 117 16.48 -4.30 4.19
N GLY A 118 15.33 -4.65 4.73
CA GLY A 118 15.28 -5.29 6.06
C GLY A 118 13.94 -5.94 6.36
N MET A 119 12.98 -5.90 5.43
CA MET A 119 11.72 -6.60 5.59
C MET A 119 11.91 -8.08 5.26
N ALA A 120 11.90 -8.94 6.31
CA ALA A 120 12.00 -10.37 6.11
C ALA A 120 10.77 -10.91 5.33
N PRO A 121 10.96 -11.88 4.41
CA PRO A 121 9.84 -12.60 3.81
C PRO A 121 9.12 -13.40 4.90
N LEU A 122 7.90 -13.00 5.22
CA LEU A 122 7.06 -13.69 6.19
C LEU A 122 6.06 -14.58 5.46
N PRO A 123 5.93 -15.87 5.86
CA PRO A 123 4.92 -16.73 5.25
C PRO A 123 3.52 -16.18 5.54
N THR A 124 2.80 -15.88 4.47
CA THR A 124 1.43 -15.35 4.51
C THR A 124 0.58 -16.03 3.45
N THR A 125 -0.66 -16.37 3.80
CA THR A 125 -1.65 -16.80 2.80
C THR A 125 -2.21 -15.59 2.06
N ALA A 126 -2.89 -15.82 0.94
CA ALA A 126 -3.58 -14.76 0.21
C ALA A 126 -4.65 -14.08 1.07
N GLU A 127 -5.37 -14.83 1.90
CA GLU A 127 -6.39 -14.32 2.83
C GLU A 127 -5.78 -13.48 3.94
N GLU A 128 -4.63 -13.87 4.46
CA GLU A 128 -3.90 -13.06 5.46
C GLU A 128 -3.42 -11.74 4.85
N ARG A 129 -2.89 -11.76 3.63
CA ARG A 129 -2.48 -10.55 2.92
C ARG A 129 -3.66 -9.61 2.65
N LYS A 130 -4.84 -10.15 2.28
CA LYS A 130 -6.07 -9.35 2.13
C LYS A 130 -6.50 -8.71 3.45
N ALA A 131 -6.38 -9.42 4.57
CA ALA A 131 -6.70 -8.87 5.88
C ALA A 131 -5.71 -7.77 6.29
N LEU A 132 -4.41 -7.98 6.09
CA LEU A 132 -3.37 -6.97 6.31
C LEU A 132 -3.62 -5.72 5.44
N LEU A 133 -3.95 -5.92 4.17
CA LEU A 133 -4.32 -4.85 3.25
C LEU A 133 -5.50 -4.02 3.78
N ALA A 134 -6.59 -4.68 4.20
CA ALA A 134 -7.77 -4.00 4.71
C ALA A 134 -7.44 -3.18 5.96
N PHE A 135 -6.63 -3.73 6.87
CA PHE A 135 -6.20 -3.03 8.08
C PHE A 135 -5.33 -1.81 7.73
N VAL A 136 -4.26 -1.99 6.97
CA VAL A 136 -3.33 -0.90 6.64
C VAL A 136 -4.05 0.20 5.84
N LYS A 137 -4.86 -0.16 4.86
CA LYS A 137 -5.67 0.79 4.09
C LYS A 137 -6.61 1.61 4.97
N SER A 138 -7.20 0.99 6.00
CA SER A 138 -8.09 1.67 6.95
C SER A 138 -7.42 2.73 7.81
N LEU A 139 -6.09 2.69 7.94
CA LEU A 139 -5.31 3.68 8.69
C LEU A 139 -5.07 4.98 7.92
N SER A 140 -5.17 4.93 6.59
CA SER A 140 -4.95 6.12 5.77
C SER A 140 -6.12 7.09 5.87
N LYS A 141 -5.82 8.31 6.31
CA LYS A 141 -6.79 9.38 6.45
C LYS A 141 -6.38 10.54 5.54
N PRO A 142 -7.19 10.88 4.54
CA PRO A 142 -6.91 12.06 3.71
C PRO A 142 -6.83 13.30 4.59
N LYS A 143 -5.93 14.21 4.25
CA LYS A 143 -5.89 15.53 4.88
C LYS A 143 -7.23 16.23 4.59
N LYS A 144 -7.89 16.66 5.63
CA LYS A 144 -9.07 17.54 5.53
C LYS A 144 -8.65 18.89 5.02
#